data_45fc531d47f2a46e9a5d5983aa89faf9
#
_entry.id   45fc531d47f2a46e9a5d5983aa89faf9
#
_cell.length_a   1.000
_cell.length_b   1.000
_cell.length_c   1.000
_cell.angle_alpha   90.00
_cell.angle_beta   90.00
_cell.angle_gamma   90.00
#
_symmetry.space_group_name_H-M   'P 1'
#
loop_
_entity.id
_entity.type
_entity.pdbx_description
1 polymer ?
#
loop_
_entity_poly.entity_id
_entity_poly.type
_entity_poly.pdbx_seq_one_letter_code
_entity_poly.pdbx_strand_id
1 'polypeptide(L)'
;MSLRFIYGRSGSGKTDYCIASAAEIKKRTYIIVPEQYSHMHEAILARRLGVFGAEGPCVMSFNQLARDILKTADGAASPHIDRGGKTMLLCDIINKETKNLTLLAGRDTDRARAVRALISEMKRYGISAEALKNAADKERPSLLKSKLSETALIYGKFEEALSGRFINSDDNLTRAALYLQSRGFDCGGVYLNAFASFTPSELSFIKTLMTLGTDITVTLEAHENECDSTHFLPLSKTRAALLAAARETGTAVLPSEALPERARQTKEMAFLAEKYFDYSSQPYKDEPCDIEIFEARTPYTEAVHAASRILRLCREENYAMRDIGIICGNTDLYAPYIKSVFSKYDIPVFTDLKLPLSEHPAG
;
A
#
# COMPACT_ATOMS: atom_id res chain seq x y z
N MET A 1 19.50 -15.02 9.87
CA MET A 1 18.27 -15.30 9.11
C MET A 1 17.12 -15.52 10.09
N SER A 2 16.31 -14.50 10.27
CA SER A 2 15.24 -14.55 11.27
C SER A 2 14.05 -13.71 10.84
N LEU A 3 12.85 -14.08 11.32
CA LEU A 3 11.61 -13.30 11.24
C LEU A 3 11.21 -12.90 12.66
N ARG A 4 10.96 -11.62 12.88
CA ARG A 4 10.46 -11.08 14.15
C ARG A 4 9.22 -10.25 13.94
N PHE A 5 8.26 -10.37 14.84
CA PHE A 5 7.05 -9.51 14.88
C PHE A 5 7.15 -8.51 16.02
N ILE A 6 6.80 -7.26 15.71
CA ILE A 6 6.69 -6.17 16.67
C ILE A 6 5.23 -5.73 16.71
N TYR A 7 4.60 -5.90 17.86
CA TYR A 7 3.20 -5.55 18.06
C TYR A 7 3.04 -4.19 18.71
N GLY A 8 2.01 -3.48 18.33
CA GLY A 8 1.64 -2.23 18.97
C GLY A 8 0.50 -1.54 18.24
N ARG A 9 -0.45 -0.97 18.97
CA ARG A 9 -1.54 -0.18 18.40
C ARG A 9 -1.02 1.11 17.74
N SER A 10 -1.91 1.83 17.09
CA SER A 10 -1.58 3.15 16.49
C SER A 10 -0.98 4.07 17.55
N GLY A 11 0.08 4.79 17.20
CA GLY A 11 0.76 5.69 18.14
C GLY A 11 1.74 5.03 19.11
N SER A 12 1.87 3.69 19.19
CA SER A 12 2.81 3.00 20.09
C SER A 12 4.30 3.25 19.77
N GLY A 13 4.61 3.86 18.63
CA GLY A 13 5.99 4.18 18.24
C GLY A 13 6.67 3.11 17.40
N LYS A 14 5.94 2.25 16.70
CA LYS A 14 6.48 1.24 15.77
C LYS A 14 7.50 1.82 14.77
N THR A 15 7.17 2.97 14.18
CA THR A 15 8.07 3.66 13.23
C THR A 15 9.37 4.11 13.91
N ASP A 16 9.27 4.68 15.12
CA ASP A 16 10.44 5.07 15.90
C ASP A 16 11.31 3.86 16.25
N TYR A 17 10.69 2.73 16.60
CA TYR A 17 11.37 1.45 16.86
C TYR A 17 12.16 0.99 15.61
N CYS A 18 11.52 0.96 14.45
CA CYS A 18 12.18 0.56 13.20
C CYS A 18 13.36 1.45 12.87
N ILE A 19 13.22 2.77 13.03
CA ILE A 19 14.28 3.73 12.74
C ILE A 19 15.44 3.57 13.73
N ALA A 20 15.16 3.46 15.04
CA ALA A 20 16.18 3.30 16.05
C ALA A 20 16.95 2.00 15.87
N SER A 21 16.25 0.87 15.72
CA SER A 21 16.86 -0.44 15.52
C SER A 21 17.67 -0.51 14.22
N ALA A 22 17.17 0.10 13.13
CA ALA A 22 17.90 0.15 11.87
C ALA A 22 19.17 1.01 11.95
N ALA A 23 19.17 2.07 12.78
CA ALA A 23 20.32 2.96 12.96
C ALA A 23 21.48 2.31 13.73
N GLU A 24 21.20 1.30 14.57
CA GLU A 24 22.23 0.56 15.32
C GLU A 24 23.04 -0.38 14.41
N ILE A 25 22.52 -0.71 13.24
CA ILE A 25 23.13 -1.64 12.30
C ILE A 25 24.09 -0.87 11.38
N LYS A 26 25.39 -1.19 11.46
CA LYS A 26 26.46 -0.59 10.64
C LYS A 26 26.48 -1.13 9.19
N LYS A 27 25.33 -1.33 8.60
CA LYS A 27 25.16 -1.85 7.24
C LYS A 27 23.86 -1.32 6.67
N ARG A 28 23.78 -1.16 5.35
CA ARG A 28 22.58 -0.68 4.69
C ARG A 28 21.36 -1.50 5.11
N THR A 29 20.40 -0.84 5.72
CA THR A 29 19.17 -1.42 6.25
C THR A 29 17.98 -0.78 5.58
N TYR A 30 16.98 -1.59 5.23
CA TYR A 30 15.81 -1.14 4.49
C TYR A 30 14.57 -1.11 5.37
N ILE A 31 13.92 0.05 5.45
CA ILE A 31 12.61 0.21 6.07
C ILE A 31 11.60 0.32 4.94
N ILE A 32 10.90 -0.77 4.67
CA ILE A 32 9.91 -0.85 3.61
C ILE A 32 8.55 -0.43 4.17
N VAL A 33 7.90 0.49 3.45
CA VAL A 33 6.58 1.03 3.81
C VAL A 33 5.68 1.05 2.57
N PRO A 34 4.34 1.10 2.72
CA PRO A 34 3.44 1.34 1.61
C PRO A 34 3.81 2.63 0.86
N GLU A 35 3.66 2.63 -0.46
CA GLU A 35 4.13 3.71 -1.34
C GLU A 35 3.62 5.10 -0.91
N GLN A 36 2.37 5.17 -0.45
CA GLN A 36 1.74 6.40 0.03
C GLN A 36 2.38 6.99 1.29
N TYR A 37 3.11 6.19 2.08
CA TYR A 37 3.74 6.62 3.33
C TYR A 37 5.25 6.87 3.19
N SER A 38 5.86 6.59 2.04
CA SER A 38 7.32 6.65 1.87
C SER A 38 7.88 8.04 2.20
N HIS A 39 7.32 9.10 1.62
CA HIS A 39 7.77 10.49 1.89
C HIS A 39 7.64 10.91 3.35
N MET A 40 6.55 10.52 4.01
CA MET A 40 6.36 10.82 5.43
C MET A 40 7.42 10.13 6.29
N HIS A 41 7.68 8.85 6.03
CA HIS A 41 8.67 8.09 6.78
C HIS A 41 10.10 8.53 6.47
N GLU A 42 10.41 8.92 5.22
CA GLU A 42 11.69 9.56 4.85
C GLU A 42 11.91 10.87 5.64
N ALA A 43 10.88 11.70 5.74
CA ALA A 43 10.94 12.93 6.52
C ALA A 43 11.14 12.67 8.03
N ILE A 44 10.50 11.63 8.58
CA ILE A 44 10.71 11.21 9.97
C ILE A 44 12.15 10.72 10.17
N LEU A 45 12.64 9.87 9.27
CA LEU A 45 14.01 9.36 9.29
C LEU A 45 15.02 10.52 9.28
N ALA A 46 14.87 11.47 8.34
CA ALA A 46 15.75 12.62 8.20
C ALA A 46 15.75 13.54 9.44
N ARG A 47 14.59 13.74 10.06
CA ARG A 47 14.46 14.53 11.30
C ARG A 47 15.13 13.86 12.50
N ARG A 48 15.06 12.53 12.58
CA ARG A 48 15.58 11.75 13.72
C ARG A 48 17.08 11.56 13.66
N LEU A 49 17.60 11.26 12.50
CA LEU A 49 18.95 10.74 12.32
C LEU A 49 19.82 11.64 11.42
N GLY A 50 19.23 12.64 10.77
CA GLY A 50 19.91 13.45 9.77
C GLY A 50 20.02 12.75 8.41
N VAL A 51 20.89 13.24 7.56
CA VAL A 51 21.14 12.67 6.22
C VAL A 51 22.24 11.63 6.33
N PHE A 52 21.90 10.38 5.95
CA PHE A 52 22.86 9.27 5.94
C PHE A 52 23.51 9.11 4.57
N GLY A 53 24.76 8.63 4.62
CA GLY A 53 25.45 8.13 3.44
C GLY A 53 24.85 6.81 2.92
N ALA A 54 25.50 6.22 1.92
CA ALA A 54 25.01 5.01 1.23
C ALA A 54 24.87 3.77 2.15
N GLU A 55 25.50 3.77 3.30
CA GLU A 55 25.49 2.62 4.25
C GLU A 55 24.45 2.75 5.38
N GLY A 56 23.74 3.86 5.47
CA GLY A 56 22.73 4.08 6.51
C GLY A 56 21.37 3.45 6.22
N PRO A 57 20.44 3.53 7.20
CA PRO A 57 19.08 3.10 6.99
C PRO A 57 18.38 3.95 5.92
N CYS A 58 17.57 3.32 5.10
CA CYS A 58 16.78 4.00 4.07
C CYS A 58 15.33 3.54 4.09
N VAL A 59 14.42 4.48 3.87
CA VAL A 59 12.98 4.23 3.71
C VAL A 59 12.66 4.12 2.24
N MET A 60 11.87 3.14 1.85
CA MET A 60 11.37 2.99 0.48
C MET A 60 10.14 2.09 0.40
N SER A 61 9.45 2.12 -0.74
CA SER A 61 8.42 1.14 -1.05
C SER A 61 9.04 -0.11 -1.71
N PHE A 62 8.26 -1.21 -1.81
CA PHE A 62 8.68 -2.39 -2.57
C PHE A 62 9.05 -2.06 -4.02
N ASN A 63 8.28 -1.17 -4.68
CA ASN A 63 8.56 -0.75 -6.04
C ASN A 63 9.84 0.06 -6.17
N GLN A 64 10.14 0.91 -5.17
CA GLN A 64 11.41 1.66 -5.14
C GLN A 64 12.60 0.73 -4.91
N LEU A 65 12.49 -0.22 -3.96
CA LEU A 65 13.52 -1.23 -3.71
C LEU A 65 13.78 -2.07 -4.97
N ALA A 66 12.73 -2.58 -5.62
CA ALA A 66 12.87 -3.37 -6.83
C ALA A 66 13.58 -2.58 -7.94
N ARG A 67 13.22 -1.30 -8.14
CA ARG A 67 13.91 -0.43 -9.10
C ARG A 67 15.36 -0.19 -8.76
N ASP A 68 15.67 -0.02 -7.47
CA ASP A 68 17.05 0.22 -7.02
C ASP A 68 17.94 -1.02 -7.25
N ILE A 69 17.42 -2.20 -6.95
CA ILE A 69 18.06 -3.47 -7.25
C ILE A 69 18.29 -3.62 -8.76
N LEU A 70 17.28 -3.34 -9.59
CA LEU A 70 17.35 -3.53 -11.03
C LEU A 70 18.22 -2.49 -11.74
N LYS A 71 18.46 -1.30 -11.18
CA LYS A 71 19.43 -0.34 -11.72
C LYS A 71 20.82 -0.93 -11.84
N THR A 72 21.19 -1.82 -10.94
CA THR A 72 22.49 -2.51 -10.98
C THR A 72 22.49 -3.71 -11.95
N ALA A 73 21.32 -4.23 -12.29
CA ALA A 73 21.13 -5.39 -13.14
C ALA A 73 21.02 -5.03 -14.64
N ASP A 74 20.26 -4.00 -14.91
CA ASP A 74 19.78 -3.67 -16.26
C ASP A 74 20.74 -2.75 -17.02
N GLY A 75 22.02 -2.80 -16.91
CA GLY A 75 22.85 -1.93 -17.75
C GLY A 75 22.09 -1.56 -19.04
N ALA A 76 21.85 -0.33 -19.33
CA ALA A 76 21.20 0.39 -20.48
C ALA A 76 20.36 -0.37 -21.56
N ALA A 77 19.76 -1.55 -21.26
CA ALA A 77 19.41 -2.49 -22.33
C ALA A 77 17.97 -2.42 -22.88
N SER A 78 16.96 -2.03 -22.10
CA SER A 78 15.58 -2.03 -22.64
C SER A 78 14.76 -0.85 -22.12
N PRO A 79 13.99 -0.15 -22.98
CA PRO A 79 13.17 0.97 -22.56
C PRO A 79 12.01 0.51 -21.68
N HIS A 80 11.73 1.31 -20.64
CA HIS A 80 10.54 1.12 -19.81
C HIS A 80 9.29 1.57 -20.56
N ILE A 81 8.27 0.73 -20.60
CA ILE A 81 6.96 1.14 -21.13
C ILE A 81 6.16 1.85 -20.05
N ASP A 82 5.68 3.05 -20.34
CA ASP A 82 4.83 3.84 -19.46
C ASP A 82 3.35 3.44 -19.56
N ARG A 83 2.50 4.12 -18.78
CA ARG A 83 1.05 3.86 -18.80
C ARG A 83 0.41 4.15 -20.16
N GLY A 84 0.87 5.19 -20.85
CA GLY A 84 0.39 5.57 -22.18
C GLY A 84 0.74 4.50 -23.20
N GLY A 85 2.00 4.12 -23.28
CA GLY A 85 2.50 3.08 -24.16
C GLY A 85 1.81 1.72 -23.95
N LYS A 86 1.59 1.30 -22.69
CA LYS A 86 0.81 0.09 -22.37
C LYS A 86 -0.62 0.19 -22.91
N THR A 87 -1.27 1.36 -22.76
CA THR A 87 -2.65 1.56 -23.24
C THR A 87 -2.69 1.52 -24.77
N MET A 88 -1.75 2.18 -25.46
CA MET A 88 -1.65 2.15 -26.92
C MET A 88 -1.42 0.74 -27.46
N LEU A 89 -0.52 -0.01 -26.83
CA LEU A 89 -0.24 -1.40 -27.20
C LEU A 89 -1.49 -2.28 -27.04
N LEU A 90 -2.23 -2.12 -25.94
CA LEU A 90 -3.50 -2.84 -25.73
C LEU A 90 -4.58 -2.43 -26.71
N CYS A 91 -4.69 -1.15 -27.09
CA CYS A 91 -5.60 -0.71 -28.16
C CYS A 91 -5.27 -1.43 -29.50
N ASP A 92 -4.00 -1.52 -29.85
CA ASP A 92 -3.56 -2.20 -31.08
C ASP A 92 -3.90 -3.70 -31.04
N ILE A 93 -3.61 -4.37 -29.90
CA ILE A 93 -3.96 -5.79 -29.69
C ILE A 93 -5.46 -6.02 -29.79
N ILE A 94 -6.28 -5.25 -29.09
CA ILE A 94 -7.75 -5.36 -29.11
C ILE A 94 -8.29 -5.16 -30.54
N ASN A 95 -7.74 -4.21 -31.28
CA ASN A 95 -8.14 -3.95 -32.66
C ASN A 95 -7.76 -5.13 -33.59
N LYS A 96 -6.58 -5.71 -33.44
CA LYS A 96 -6.15 -6.87 -34.23
C LYS A 96 -6.96 -8.12 -33.93
N GLU A 97 -7.30 -8.33 -32.67
CA GLU A 97 -8.03 -9.50 -32.20
C GLU A 97 -9.58 -9.32 -32.24
N THR A 98 -10.11 -8.24 -32.81
CA THR A 98 -11.55 -7.94 -32.83
C THR A 98 -12.43 -9.10 -33.28
N LYS A 99 -11.95 -9.94 -34.20
CA LYS A 99 -12.69 -11.12 -34.68
C LYS A 99 -12.82 -12.22 -33.64
N ASN A 100 -11.91 -12.26 -32.66
CA ASN A 100 -11.87 -13.25 -31.59
C ASN A 100 -12.47 -12.73 -30.28
N LEU A 101 -12.94 -11.49 -30.28
CA LEU A 101 -13.50 -10.80 -29.12
C LEU A 101 -14.98 -10.50 -29.36
N THR A 102 -15.80 -10.69 -28.33
CA THR A 102 -17.23 -10.35 -28.32
C THR A 102 -17.53 -9.27 -27.29
N LEU A 103 -16.99 -9.41 -26.08
CA LEU A 103 -17.23 -8.51 -24.95
C LEU A 103 -16.22 -7.35 -24.93
N LEU A 104 -14.96 -7.65 -25.24
CA LEU A 104 -13.86 -6.71 -25.19
C LEU A 104 -13.51 -6.12 -26.58
N ALA A 105 -14.28 -6.45 -27.61
CA ALA A 105 -14.13 -5.86 -28.95
C ALA A 105 -14.44 -4.35 -28.95
N GLY A 106 -13.73 -3.58 -29.78
CA GLY A 106 -13.97 -2.16 -30.02
C GLY A 106 -12.72 -1.28 -29.91
N ARG A 107 -12.82 -0.07 -30.46
CA ARG A 107 -11.71 0.90 -30.55
C ARG A 107 -11.70 1.92 -29.40
N ASP A 108 -12.32 1.58 -28.28
CA ASP A 108 -12.45 2.47 -27.15
C ASP A 108 -11.17 2.45 -26.28
N THR A 109 -10.56 3.62 -26.11
CA THR A 109 -9.37 3.79 -25.24
C THR A 109 -9.68 3.53 -23.77
N ASP A 110 -10.91 3.77 -23.32
CA ASP A 110 -11.31 3.53 -21.91
C ASP A 110 -11.38 2.04 -21.63
N ARG A 111 -11.79 1.24 -22.60
CA ARG A 111 -11.72 -0.23 -22.53
C ARG A 111 -10.30 -0.72 -22.39
N ALA A 112 -9.37 -0.21 -23.21
CA ALA A 112 -7.96 -0.55 -23.11
C ALA A 112 -7.37 -0.11 -21.76
N ARG A 113 -7.79 1.02 -21.20
CA ARG A 113 -7.41 1.46 -19.84
C ARG A 113 -7.93 0.49 -18.76
N ALA A 114 -9.18 0.04 -18.88
CA ALA A 114 -9.76 -0.92 -17.96
C ALA A 114 -9.05 -2.28 -18.02
N VAL A 115 -8.78 -2.79 -19.23
CA VAL A 115 -8.02 -4.03 -19.43
C VAL A 115 -6.59 -3.90 -18.90
N ARG A 116 -5.93 -2.77 -19.12
CA ARG A 116 -4.60 -2.49 -18.55
C ARG A 116 -4.62 -2.54 -17.02
N ALA A 117 -5.59 -1.89 -16.40
CA ALA A 117 -5.73 -1.92 -14.94
C ALA A 117 -5.93 -3.34 -14.41
N LEU A 118 -6.79 -4.11 -15.07
CA LEU A 118 -7.05 -5.51 -14.75
C LEU A 118 -5.79 -6.39 -14.89
N ILE A 119 -5.02 -6.24 -15.98
CA ILE A 119 -3.76 -6.98 -16.17
C ILE A 119 -2.74 -6.60 -15.08
N SER A 120 -2.60 -5.30 -14.77
CA SER A 120 -1.70 -4.85 -13.69
C SER A 120 -2.11 -5.42 -12.34
N GLU A 121 -3.40 -5.53 -12.05
CA GLU A 121 -3.92 -6.17 -10.84
C GLU A 121 -3.61 -7.67 -10.83
N MET A 122 -3.89 -8.37 -11.92
CA MET A 122 -3.57 -9.81 -12.05
C MET A 122 -2.09 -10.09 -11.83
N LYS A 123 -1.19 -9.28 -12.38
CA LYS A 123 0.25 -9.38 -12.12
C LYS A 123 0.60 -9.23 -10.65
N ARG A 124 0.01 -8.27 -9.96
CA ARG A 124 0.21 -8.10 -8.50
C ARG A 124 -0.26 -9.32 -7.70
N TYR A 125 -1.29 -10.00 -8.18
CA TYR A 125 -1.80 -11.24 -7.58
C TYR A 125 -1.12 -12.51 -8.09
N GLY A 126 -0.12 -12.40 -8.98
CA GLY A 126 0.61 -13.54 -9.52
C GLY A 126 -0.23 -14.40 -10.47
N ILE A 127 -1.30 -13.84 -11.05
CA ILE A 127 -2.19 -14.54 -12.00
C ILE A 127 -1.64 -14.35 -13.40
N SER A 128 -1.21 -15.45 -14.04
CA SER A 128 -0.75 -15.44 -15.43
C SER A 128 -1.90 -15.57 -16.44
N ALA A 129 -1.63 -15.21 -17.70
CA ALA A 129 -2.57 -15.41 -18.79
C ALA A 129 -2.98 -16.90 -18.94
N GLU A 130 -2.05 -17.82 -18.73
CA GLU A 130 -2.28 -19.25 -18.76
C GLU A 130 -3.21 -19.71 -17.61
N ALA A 131 -2.97 -19.21 -16.39
CA ALA A 131 -3.85 -19.50 -15.24
C ALA A 131 -5.29 -19.03 -15.49
N LEU A 132 -5.46 -17.86 -16.12
CA LEU A 132 -6.76 -17.35 -16.53
C LEU A 132 -7.44 -18.23 -17.58
N LYS A 133 -6.68 -18.67 -18.59
CA LYS A 133 -7.16 -19.57 -19.64
C LYS A 133 -7.63 -20.89 -19.01
N ASN A 134 -6.82 -21.49 -18.12
CA ASN A 134 -7.17 -22.72 -17.42
C ASN A 134 -8.43 -22.56 -16.54
N ALA A 135 -8.63 -21.40 -15.95
CA ALA A 135 -9.86 -21.08 -15.20
C ALA A 135 -11.06 -20.98 -16.14
N ALA A 136 -10.92 -20.30 -17.29
CA ALA A 136 -11.97 -20.20 -18.30
C ALA A 136 -12.39 -21.58 -18.85
N ASP A 137 -11.42 -22.47 -19.07
CA ASP A 137 -11.70 -23.82 -19.61
C ASP A 137 -12.52 -24.69 -18.64
N LYS A 138 -12.40 -24.44 -17.33
CA LYS A 138 -13.19 -25.14 -16.29
C LYS A 138 -14.59 -24.57 -16.11
N GLU A 139 -14.85 -23.35 -16.62
CA GLU A 139 -16.16 -22.71 -16.49
C GLU A 139 -17.17 -23.24 -17.50
N ARG A 140 -18.44 -23.31 -17.06
CA ARG A 140 -19.56 -23.59 -17.96
C ARG A 140 -19.75 -22.42 -18.95
N PRO A 141 -20.34 -22.68 -20.14
CA PRO A 141 -20.64 -21.62 -21.10
C PRO A 141 -21.44 -20.50 -20.42
N SER A 142 -20.85 -19.32 -20.31
CA SER A 142 -21.39 -18.17 -19.58
C SER A 142 -20.68 -16.89 -19.99
N LEU A 143 -21.24 -15.75 -19.63
CA LEU A 143 -20.60 -14.44 -19.80
C LEU A 143 -19.23 -14.40 -19.08
N LEU A 144 -19.13 -15.05 -17.91
CA LEU A 144 -17.87 -15.14 -17.15
C LEU A 144 -16.80 -15.89 -17.95
N LYS A 145 -17.15 -17.04 -18.54
CA LYS A 145 -16.23 -17.80 -19.39
C LYS A 145 -15.70 -16.96 -20.55
N SER A 146 -16.60 -16.28 -21.26
CA SER A 146 -16.21 -15.39 -22.38
C SER A 146 -15.26 -14.28 -21.89
N LYS A 147 -15.61 -13.62 -20.78
CA LYS A 147 -14.79 -12.57 -20.21
C LYS A 147 -13.39 -13.08 -19.82
N LEU A 148 -13.29 -14.23 -19.16
CA LEU A 148 -12.02 -14.82 -18.76
C LEU A 148 -11.17 -15.20 -19.97
N SER A 149 -11.79 -15.85 -21.00
CA SER A 149 -11.09 -16.29 -22.22
C SER A 149 -10.57 -15.11 -23.01
N GLU A 150 -11.38 -14.08 -23.23
CA GLU A 150 -10.98 -12.88 -23.96
C GLU A 150 -9.90 -12.09 -23.20
N THR A 151 -10.01 -11.99 -21.88
CA THR A 151 -8.96 -11.36 -21.06
C THR A 151 -7.66 -12.15 -21.12
N ALA A 152 -7.72 -13.48 -21.05
CA ALA A 152 -6.54 -14.35 -21.18
C ALA A 152 -5.86 -14.19 -22.53
N LEU A 153 -6.64 -14.11 -23.62
CA LEU A 153 -6.11 -13.89 -24.98
C LEU A 153 -5.37 -12.54 -25.07
N ILE A 154 -6.03 -11.45 -24.65
CA ILE A 154 -5.42 -10.10 -24.69
C ILE A 154 -4.18 -10.05 -23.81
N TYR A 155 -4.22 -10.63 -22.62
CA TYR A 155 -3.11 -10.65 -21.69
C TYR A 155 -1.92 -11.43 -22.26
N GLY A 156 -2.14 -12.62 -22.84
CA GLY A 156 -1.08 -13.38 -23.50
C GLY A 156 -0.42 -12.62 -24.65
N LYS A 157 -1.24 -12.00 -25.52
CA LYS A 157 -0.72 -11.15 -26.63
C LYS A 157 0.04 -9.93 -26.12
N PHE A 158 -0.39 -9.35 -24.99
CA PHE A 158 0.30 -8.24 -24.36
C PHE A 158 1.69 -8.65 -23.83
N GLU A 159 1.80 -9.81 -23.18
CA GLU A 159 3.10 -10.35 -22.74
C GLU A 159 4.03 -10.67 -23.90
N GLU A 160 3.51 -11.30 -24.97
CA GLU A 160 4.26 -11.55 -26.20
C GLU A 160 4.82 -10.25 -26.80
N ALA A 161 4.00 -9.21 -26.87
CA ALA A 161 4.39 -7.93 -27.46
C ALA A 161 5.41 -7.14 -26.61
N LEU A 162 5.42 -7.36 -25.28
CA LEU A 162 6.40 -6.76 -24.37
C LEU A 162 7.73 -7.53 -24.36
N SER A 163 7.67 -8.84 -24.57
CA SER A 163 8.83 -9.73 -24.44
C SER A 163 9.98 -9.29 -25.37
N GLY A 164 11.17 -9.09 -24.76
CA GLY A 164 12.39 -8.68 -25.46
C GLY A 164 12.40 -7.25 -26.02
N ARG A 165 11.33 -6.47 -25.82
CA ARG A 165 11.20 -5.09 -26.36
C ARG A 165 11.10 -4.03 -25.27
N PHE A 166 10.34 -4.30 -24.22
CA PHE A 166 10.04 -3.32 -23.17
C PHE A 166 10.12 -3.94 -21.79
N ILE A 167 10.53 -3.12 -20.83
CA ILE A 167 10.45 -3.46 -19.40
C ILE A 167 9.11 -2.98 -18.87
N ASN A 168 8.33 -3.91 -18.30
CA ASN A 168 7.10 -3.59 -17.62
C ASN A 168 7.36 -3.40 -16.13
N SER A 169 7.01 -2.23 -15.60
CA SER A 169 7.16 -1.92 -14.17
C SER A 169 6.35 -2.84 -13.24
N ASP A 170 5.28 -3.46 -13.75
CA ASP A 170 4.45 -4.40 -12.97
C ASP A 170 5.21 -5.71 -12.66
N ASP A 171 6.29 -6.01 -13.38
CA ASP A 171 7.12 -7.20 -13.20
C ASP A 171 8.38 -6.94 -12.37
N ASN A 172 8.61 -5.70 -11.93
CA ASN A 172 9.86 -5.31 -11.29
C ASN A 172 10.17 -6.14 -10.03
N LEU A 173 9.17 -6.45 -9.19
CA LEU A 173 9.38 -7.27 -7.99
C LEU A 173 9.83 -8.70 -8.35
N THR A 174 9.19 -9.32 -9.34
CA THR A 174 9.54 -10.66 -9.80
C THR A 174 10.95 -10.67 -10.41
N ARG A 175 11.28 -9.68 -11.23
CA ARG A 175 12.61 -9.52 -11.84
C ARG A 175 13.69 -9.28 -10.78
N ALA A 176 13.40 -8.41 -9.82
CA ALA A 176 14.31 -8.15 -8.71
C ALA A 176 14.55 -9.41 -7.86
N ALA A 177 13.49 -10.20 -7.58
CA ALA A 177 13.62 -11.47 -6.88
C ALA A 177 14.54 -12.44 -7.62
N LEU A 178 14.36 -12.63 -8.94
CA LEU A 178 15.21 -13.49 -9.78
C LEU A 178 16.67 -13.00 -9.80
N TYR A 179 16.88 -11.69 -9.92
CA TYR A 179 18.22 -11.11 -9.88
C TYR A 179 18.91 -11.38 -8.53
N LEU A 180 18.21 -11.15 -7.41
CA LEU A 180 18.75 -11.40 -6.08
C LEU A 180 19.06 -12.88 -5.84
N GLN A 181 18.25 -13.81 -6.36
CA GLN A 181 18.53 -15.25 -6.26
C GLN A 181 19.87 -15.64 -6.91
N SER A 182 20.28 -14.92 -7.96
CA SER A 182 21.55 -15.18 -8.64
C SER A 182 22.76 -14.46 -8.01
N ARG A 183 22.55 -13.34 -7.32
CA ARG A 183 23.62 -12.46 -6.83
C ARG A 183 23.71 -12.37 -5.31
N GLY A 184 22.65 -12.78 -4.59
CA GLY A 184 22.50 -12.54 -3.16
C GLY A 184 21.98 -11.14 -2.86
N PHE A 185 21.67 -10.91 -1.60
CA PHE A 185 21.23 -9.60 -1.09
C PHE A 185 22.01 -9.24 0.17
N ASP A 186 23.03 -8.41 0.01
CA ASP A 186 23.89 -8.00 1.11
C ASP A 186 23.35 -6.76 1.79
N CYS A 187 22.57 -6.93 2.88
CA CYS A 187 22.02 -5.86 3.69
C CYS A 187 22.10 -6.16 5.19
N GLY A 188 21.89 -5.15 6.01
CA GLY A 188 21.84 -5.28 7.47
C GLY A 188 20.53 -5.86 7.98
N GLY A 189 19.45 -5.76 7.20
CA GLY A 189 18.13 -6.25 7.55
C GLY A 189 17.02 -5.48 6.83
N VAL A 190 15.82 -6.03 6.89
CA VAL A 190 14.61 -5.44 6.30
C VAL A 190 13.53 -5.29 7.36
N TYR A 191 13.01 -4.07 7.50
CA TYR A 191 11.89 -3.74 8.36
C TYR A 191 10.66 -3.49 7.50
N LEU A 192 9.59 -4.25 7.71
CA LEU A 192 8.30 -4.08 7.04
C LEU A 192 7.36 -3.31 7.98
N ASN A 193 7.13 -2.03 7.70
CA ASN A 193 6.38 -1.16 8.60
C ASN A 193 5.11 -0.61 7.95
N ALA A 194 4.04 -0.50 8.74
CA ALA A 194 2.74 0.05 8.35
C ALA A 194 1.98 -0.75 7.25
N PHE A 195 2.20 -2.05 7.15
CA PHE A 195 1.43 -2.92 6.26
C PHE A 195 0.29 -3.61 7.01
N ALA A 196 -0.92 -3.52 6.48
CA ALA A 196 -2.05 -4.34 6.92
C ALA A 196 -2.06 -5.71 6.22
N SER A 197 -1.61 -5.75 4.95
CA SER A 197 -1.53 -6.98 4.15
C SER A 197 -0.46 -6.84 3.08
N PHE A 198 -0.03 -7.98 2.53
CA PHE A 198 0.87 -8.04 1.39
C PHE A 198 0.16 -8.65 0.18
N THR A 199 0.45 -8.13 -0.99
CA THR A 199 0.06 -8.79 -2.24
C THR A 199 0.85 -10.08 -2.42
N PRO A 200 0.37 -11.07 -3.21
CA PRO A 200 1.11 -12.28 -3.49
C PRO A 200 2.50 -12.04 -4.08
N SER A 201 2.68 -11.00 -4.92
CA SER A 201 3.98 -10.62 -5.47
C SER A 201 4.94 -10.12 -4.39
N GLU A 202 4.45 -9.30 -3.45
CA GLU A 202 5.23 -8.81 -2.31
C GLU A 202 5.59 -9.97 -1.37
N LEU A 203 4.63 -10.85 -1.08
CA LEU A 203 4.90 -12.04 -0.25
C LEU A 203 5.93 -12.97 -0.90
N SER A 204 5.87 -13.17 -2.21
CA SER A 204 6.87 -13.93 -2.96
C SER A 204 8.26 -13.29 -2.88
N PHE A 205 8.32 -11.96 -2.98
CA PHE A 205 9.57 -11.22 -2.82
C PHE A 205 10.12 -11.35 -1.38
N ILE A 206 9.27 -11.25 -0.36
CA ILE A 206 9.64 -11.47 1.04
C ILE A 206 10.19 -12.89 1.25
N LYS A 207 9.56 -13.92 0.65
CA LYS A 207 10.07 -15.30 0.67
C LYS A 207 11.47 -15.39 0.06
N THR A 208 11.71 -14.70 -1.05
CA THR A 208 13.04 -14.64 -1.67
C THR A 208 14.06 -14.03 -0.71
N LEU A 209 13.75 -12.93 -0.03
CA LEU A 209 14.62 -12.32 0.97
C LEU A 209 14.92 -13.29 2.13
N MET A 210 13.90 -14.01 2.62
CA MET A 210 14.07 -15.06 3.64
C MET A 210 15.02 -16.15 3.15
N THR A 211 14.84 -16.67 1.94
CA THR A 211 15.72 -17.71 1.36
C THR A 211 17.18 -17.25 1.24
N LEU A 212 17.39 -15.96 0.99
CA LEU A 212 18.72 -15.35 0.90
C LEU A 212 19.37 -15.05 2.26
N GLY A 213 18.71 -15.40 3.36
CA GLY A 213 19.28 -15.24 4.69
C GLY A 213 19.08 -13.87 5.33
N THR A 214 18.19 -13.03 4.80
CA THR A 214 17.92 -11.71 5.32
C THR A 214 17.15 -11.77 6.65
N ASP A 215 17.54 -10.96 7.62
CA ASP A 215 16.75 -10.74 8.84
C ASP A 215 15.58 -9.78 8.56
N ILE A 216 14.38 -10.22 8.90
CA ILE A 216 13.14 -9.48 8.62
C ILE A 216 12.40 -9.19 9.91
N THR A 217 12.11 -7.92 10.14
CA THR A 217 11.26 -7.45 11.24
C THR A 217 9.98 -6.86 10.68
N VAL A 218 8.82 -7.32 11.19
CA VAL A 218 7.50 -6.88 10.71
C VAL A 218 6.74 -6.21 11.84
N THR A 219 6.27 -5.00 11.64
CA THR A 219 5.39 -4.34 12.61
C THR A 219 3.94 -4.65 12.30
N LEU A 220 3.15 -5.00 13.33
CA LEU A 220 1.73 -5.26 13.24
C LEU A 220 0.95 -4.29 14.12
N GLU A 221 -0.14 -3.74 13.58
CA GLU A 221 -0.95 -2.72 14.26
C GLU A 221 -2.07 -3.35 15.10
N ALA A 222 -1.67 -4.19 16.05
CA ALA A 222 -2.55 -4.84 17.02
C ALA A 222 -1.73 -5.28 18.24
N HIS A 223 -2.38 -5.62 19.34
CA HIS A 223 -1.74 -6.46 20.35
C HIS A 223 -1.66 -7.91 19.88
N GLU A 224 -0.69 -8.65 20.38
CA GLU A 224 -0.48 -10.04 19.96
C GLU A 224 -1.73 -10.89 20.18
N ASN A 225 -2.39 -10.73 21.34
CA ASN A 225 -3.61 -11.45 21.70
C ASN A 225 -4.85 -11.06 20.87
N GLU A 226 -4.82 -9.91 20.22
CA GLU A 226 -5.92 -9.39 19.40
C GLU A 226 -5.85 -9.84 17.95
N CYS A 227 -4.66 -10.24 17.50
CA CYS A 227 -4.47 -10.68 16.11
C CYS A 227 -5.38 -11.83 15.69
N ASP A 228 -5.86 -12.62 16.64
CA ASP A 228 -6.75 -13.76 16.35
C ASP A 228 -8.24 -13.39 16.41
N SER A 229 -8.57 -12.14 16.73
CA SER A 229 -9.95 -11.65 16.70
C SER A 229 -10.42 -11.36 15.27
N THR A 230 -11.74 -11.42 15.05
CA THR A 230 -12.37 -11.15 13.75
C THR A 230 -12.10 -9.74 13.24
N HIS A 231 -11.91 -8.78 14.13
CA HIS A 231 -11.66 -7.37 13.78
C HIS A 231 -10.26 -7.15 13.17
N PHE A 232 -9.29 -7.97 13.58
CA PHE A 232 -7.91 -7.93 13.06
C PHE A 232 -7.64 -9.05 12.04
N LEU A 233 -8.69 -9.63 11.44
CA LEU A 233 -8.56 -10.71 10.46
C LEU A 233 -7.55 -10.43 9.32
N PRO A 234 -7.44 -9.22 8.73
CA PRO A 234 -6.39 -8.92 7.75
C PRO A 234 -4.98 -9.10 8.32
N LEU A 235 -4.74 -8.64 9.55
CA LEU A 235 -3.45 -8.78 10.22
C LEU A 235 -3.15 -10.23 10.60
N SER A 236 -4.17 -10.96 11.07
CA SER A 236 -4.07 -12.40 11.35
C SER A 236 -3.68 -13.19 10.10
N LYS A 237 -4.34 -12.93 8.96
CA LYS A 237 -3.99 -13.55 7.67
C LYS A 237 -2.57 -13.20 7.23
N THR A 238 -2.17 -11.95 7.41
CA THR A 238 -0.81 -11.49 7.09
C THR A 238 0.24 -12.19 7.95
N ARG A 239 0.01 -12.27 9.26
CA ARG A 239 0.86 -13.03 10.18
C ARG A 239 0.97 -14.50 9.78
N ALA A 240 -0.17 -15.14 9.53
CA ALA A 240 -0.22 -16.55 9.12
C ALA A 240 0.54 -16.80 7.80
N ALA A 241 0.39 -15.92 6.80
CA ALA A 241 1.12 -16.02 5.54
C ALA A 241 2.64 -15.87 5.71
N LEU A 242 3.09 -14.95 6.56
CA LEU A 242 4.51 -14.77 6.86
C LEU A 242 5.10 -15.95 7.65
N LEU A 243 4.35 -16.50 8.61
CA LEU A 243 4.75 -17.70 9.34
C LEU A 243 4.83 -18.93 8.41
N ALA A 244 3.89 -19.07 7.48
CA ALA A 244 3.95 -20.12 6.45
C ALA A 244 5.19 -19.95 5.56
N ALA A 245 5.46 -18.71 5.11
CA ALA A 245 6.66 -18.38 4.35
C ALA A 245 7.95 -18.71 5.11
N ALA A 246 8.01 -18.39 6.40
CA ALA A 246 9.17 -18.70 7.25
C ALA A 246 9.38 -20.22 7.39
N ARG A 247 8.30 -21.00 7.55
CA ARG A 247 8.37 -22.48 7.60
C ARG A 247 8.87 -23.05 6.28
N GLU A 248 8.35 -22.58 5.15
CA GLU A 248 8.75 -23.05 3.80
C GLU A 248 10.23 -22.75 3.51
N THR A 249 10.75 -21.62 4.00
CA THR A 249 12.14 -21.20 3.77
C THR A 249 13.12 -21.65 4.84
N GLY A 250 12.65 -22.30 5.93
CA GLY A 250 13.47 -22.67 7.08
C GLY A 250 13.96 -21.46 7.89
N THR A 251 13.27 -20.32 7.81
CA THR A 251 13.63 -19.10 8.55
C THR A 251 13.22 -19.22 10.01
N ALA A 252 14.16 -18.96 10.94
CA ALA A 252 13.88 -18.97 12.37
C ALA A 252 12.91 -17.83 12.75
N VAL A 253 11.86 -18.16 13.50
CA VAL A 253 10.94 -17.15 14.04
C VAL A 253 11.41 -16.80 15.45
N LEU A 254 11.78 -15.54 15.66
CA LEU A 254 12.20 -15.04 16.95
C LEU A 254 10.98 -14.70 17.83
N PRO A 255 11.15 -14.65 19.17
CA PRO A 255 10.12 -14.14 20.05
C PRO A 255 9.63 -12.77 19.61
N SER A 256 8.31 -12.59 19.63
CA SER A 256 7.67 -11.31 19.36
C SER A 256 7.94 -10.30 20.47
N GLU A 257 7.85 -9.02 20.13
CA GLU A 257 7.98 -7.92 21.06
C GLU A 257 6.73 -7.05 20.99
N ALA A 258 6.17 -6.71 22.15
CA ALA A 258 5.04 -5.80 22.26
C ALA A 258 5.53 -4.43 22.72
N LEU A 259 5.25 -3.39 21.93
CA LEU A 259 5.57 -2.03 22.31
C LEU A 259 4.53 -1.50 23.32
N PRO A 260 4.99 -0.77 24.35
CA PRO A 260 4.09 -0.18 25.33
C PRO A 260 3.18 0.87 24.68
N GLU A 261 1.97 0.99 25.18
CA GLU A 261 1.11 2.11 24.81
C GLU A 261 1.74 3.42 25.27
N ARG A 262 1.84 4.39 24.37
CA ARG A 262 2.30 5.72 24.72
C ARG A 262 1.12 6.51 25.29
N ALA A 263 1.30 7.11 26.45
CA ALA A 263 0.30 7.94 27.15
C ALA A 263 0.05 9.29 26.44
N ARG A 264 -0.25 9.27 25.13
CA ARG A 264 -0.61 10.45 24.34
C ARG A 264 -2.11 10.59 24.12
N GLN A 265 -2.87 9.58 24.51
CA GLN A 265 -4.33 9.58 24.36
C GLN A 265 -4.96 10.01 25.67
N THR A 266 -6.05 10.78 25.58
CA THR A 266 -6.90 11.03 26.72
C THR A 266 -7.56 9.73 27.19
N LYS A 267 -8.04 9.69 28.43
CA LYS A 267 -8.65 8.48 29.02
C LYS A 267 -9.80 7.95 28.16
N GLU A 268 -10.62 8.85 27.61
CA GLU A 268 -11.76 8.50 26.77
C GLU A 268 -11.32 7.95 25.40
N MET A 269 -10.28 8.52 24.80
CA MET A 269 -9.73 8.00 23.56
C MET A 269 -9.06 6.64 23.76
N ALA A 270 -8.38 6.43 24.87
CA ALA A 270 -7.83 5.14 25.24
C ALA A 270 -8.94 4.09 25.44
N PHE A 271 -10.00 4.48 26.16
CA PHE A 271 -11.20 3.64 26.36
C PHE A 271 -11.85 3.28 25.02
N LEU A 272 -12.06 4.27 24.14
CA LEU A 272 -12.62 4.03 22.82
C LEU A 272 -11.74 3.07 21.99
N ALA A 273 -10.44 3.30 21.98
CA ALA A 273 -9.49 2.45 21.24
C ALA A 273 -9.50 1.00 21.74
N GLU A 274 -9.68 0.79 23.06
CA GLU A 274 -9.74 -0.55 23.65
C GLU A 274 -11.10 -1.22 23.44
N LYS A 275 -12.21 -0.48 23.59
CA LYS A 275 -13.55 -1.05 23.69
C LYS A 275 -14.43 -0.89 22.46
N TYR A 276 -14.00 -0.20 21.42
CA TYR A 276 -14.82 0.10 20.24
C TYR A 276 -15.45 -1.14 19.59
N PHE A 277 -14.72 -2.26 19.59
CA PHE A 277 -15.20 -3.51 19.02
C PHE A 277 -15.67 -4.53 20.07
N ASP A 278 -15.70 -4.15 21.35
CA ASP A 278 -16.19 -5.01 22.43
C ASP A 278 -17.66 -4.71 22.71
N TYR A 279 -18.55 -5.48 22.10
CA TYR A 279 -20.01 -5.32 22.26
C TYR A 279 -20.51 -5.60 23.69
N SER A 280 -19.69 -6.22 24.53
CA SER A 280 -20.01 -6.48 25.94
C SER A 280 -19.48 -5.39 26.88
N SER A 281 -18.79 -4.39 26.36
CA SER A 281 -18.20 -3.33 27.17
C SER A 281 -19.25 -2.49 27.89
N GLN A 282 -18.92 -2.08 29.11
CA GLN A 282 -19.74 -1.11 29.82
C GLN A 282 -19.53 0.29 29.23
N PRO A 283 -20.53 1.17 29.26
CA PRO A 283 -20.39 2.56 28.85
C PRO A 283 -19.24 3.26 29.58
N TYR A 284 -18.61 4.23 28.90
CA TYR A 284 -17.65 5.13 29.54
C TYR A 284 -18.34 5.87 30.72
N LYS A 285 -17.67 5.92 31.85
CA LYS A 285 -18.30 6.40 33.11
C LYS A 285 -18.28 7.91 33.28
N ASP A 286 -17.23 8.53 32.71
CA ASP A 286 -17.04 9.98 32.84
C ASP A 286 -17.69 10.69 31.63
N GLU A 287 -17.90 12.00 31.73
CA GLU A 287 -18.39 12.80 30.62
C GLU A 287 -17.27 12.99 29.58
N PRO A 288 -17.48 12.61 28.28
CA PRO A 288 -16.47 12.77 27.28
C PRO A 288 -16.29 14.25 26.91
N CYS A 289 -15.05 14.73 26.92
CA CYS A 289 -14.70 16.10 26.59
C CYS A 289 -14.04 16.26 25.21
N ASP A 290 -13.35 15.20 24.74
CA ASP A 290 -12.56 15.23 23.51
C ASP A 290 -13.27 14.53 22.33
N ILE A 291 -14.47 14.00 22.53
CA ILE A 291 -15.26 13.34 21.50
C ILE A 291 -16.56 14.12 21.28
N GLU A 292 -16.77 14.58 20.07
CA GLU A 292 -17.97 15.29 19.66
C GLU A 292 -18.63 14.54 18.48
N ILE A 293 -19.96 14.37 18.54
CA ILE A 293 -20.76 13.80 17.46
C ILE A 293 -21.63 14.90 16.90
N PHE A 294 -21.51 15.15 15.60
CA PHE A 294 -22.28 16.14 14.87
C PHE A 294 -23.02 15.51 13.71
N GLU A 295 -24.31 15.79 13.59
CA GLU A 295 -25.12 15.37 12.46
C GLU A 295 -25.43 16.57 11.56
N ALA A 296 -25.09 16.46 10.28
CA ALA A 296 -25.34 17.48 9.26
C ALA A 296 -26.40 17.03 8.25
N ARG A 297 -27.15 17.98 7.71
CA ARG A 297 -28.15 17.69 6.64
C ARG A 297 -27.53 17.36 5.31
N THR A 298 -26.37 17.91 5.01
CA THR A 298 -25.72 17.80 3.70
C THR A 298 -24.20 17.73 3.88
N PRO A 299 -23.46 17.12 2.91
CA PRO A 299 -21.99 17.13 2.93
C PRO A 299 -21.38 18.54 2.98
N TYR A 300 -22.08 19.53 2.39
CA TYR A 300 -21.66 20.93 2.46
C TYR A 300 -21.71 21.48 3.91
N THR A 301 -22.84 21.27 4.61
CA THR A 301 -22.98 21.72 6.01
C THR A 301 -22.06 20.98 6.96
N GLU A 302 -21.74 19.71 6.67
CA GLU A 302 -20.74 18.94 7.39
C GLU A 302 -19.34 19.54 7.22
N ALA A 303 -18.96 19.91 5.99
CA ALA A 303 -17.70 20.60 5.70
C ALA A 303 -17.62 21.98 6.38
N VAL A 304 -18.75 22.73 6.44
CA VAL A 304 -18.83 24.03 7.14
C VAL A 304 -18.61 23.85 8.64
N HIS A 305 -19.25 22.84 9.25
CA HIS A 305 -19.03 22.53 10.66
C HIS A 305 -17.58 22.16 10.94
N ALA A 306 -16.98 21.27 10.13
CA ALA A 306 -15.59 20.91 10.24
C ALA A 306 -14.66 22.13 10.16
N ALA A 307 -14.88 23.04 9.20
CA ALA A 307 -14.11 24.27 9.06
C ALA A 307 -14.23 25.17 10.31
N SER A 308 -15.44 25.34 10.82
CA SER A 308 -15.67 26.11 12.05
C SER A 308 -14.96 25.50 13.26
N ARG A 309 -15.03 24.18 13.40
CA ARG A 309 -14.36 23.46 14.51
C ARG A 309 -12.84 23.55 14.41
N ILE A 310 -12.27 23.43 13.22
CA ILE A 310 -10.83 23.62 12.98
C ILE A 310 -10.37 25.02 13.40
N LEU A 311 -11.08 26.06 12.97
CA LEU A 311 -10.73 27.43 13.35
C LEU A 311 -10.80 27.66 14.85
N ARG A 312 -11.78 27.07 15.52
CA ARG A 312 -11.94 27.14 16.98
C ARG A 312 -10.75 26.44 17.66
N LEU A 313 -10.40 25.22 17.26
CA LEU A 313 -9.25 24.50 17.79
C LEU A 313 -7.95 25.29 17.64
N CYS A 314 -7.74 25.92 16.48
CA CYS A 314 -6.54 26.72 16.23
C CYS A 314 -6.51 28.02 17.04
N ARG A 315 -7.66 28.69 17.24
CA ARG A 315 -7.74 30.01 17.91
C ARG A 315 -7.81 29.90 19.42
N GLU A 316 -8.55 28.93 19.93
CA GLU A 316 -8.85 28.80 21.35
C GLU A 316 -7.97 27.77 22.06
N GLU A 317 -7.57 26.71 21.34
CA GLU A 317 -6.87 25.57 21.91
C GLU A 317 -5.42 25.42 21.42
N ASN A 318 -4.91 26.37 20.63
CA ASN A 318 -3.52 26.41 20.14
C ASN A 318 -3.09 25.23 19.26
N TYR A 319 -4.03 24.56 18.59
CA TYR A 319 -3.69 23.53 17.60
C TYR A 319 -3.08 24.15 16.35
N ALA A 320 -2.07 23.51 15.78
CA ALA A 320 -1.59 23.89 14.45
C ALA A 320 -2.43 23.17 13.39
N MET A 321 -2.79 23.87 12.31
CA MET A 321 -3.59 23.27 11.21
C MET A 321 -2.98 22.00 10.64
N ARG A 322 -1.65 21.89 10.62
CA ARG A 322 -0.93 20.70 10.17
C ARG A 322 -1.12 19.46 11.06
N ASP A 323 -1.61 19.63 12.28
CA ASP A 323 -1.83 18.56 13.26
C ASP A 323 -3.29 18.05 13.20
N ILE A 324 -4.12 18.63 12.32
CA ILE A 324 -5.53 18.29 12.15
C ILE A 324 -5.71 17.51 10.86
N GLY A 325 -6.29 16.31 10.95
CA GLY A 325 -6.62 15.45 9.82
C GLY A 325 -8.13 15.30 9.63
N ILE A 326 -8.58 15.24 8.38
CA ILE A 326 -9.96 14.91 8.02
C ILE A 326 -9.95 13.54 7.36
N ILE A 327 -10.74 12.62 7.91
CA ILE A 327 -10.91 11.27 7.38
C ILE A 327 -12.33 11.16 6.84
N CYS A 328 -12.47 10.75 5.58
CA CYS A 328 -13.77 10.52 4.95
C CYS A 328 -13.77 9.20 4.18
N GLY A 329 -14.91 8.51 4.16
CA GLY A 329 -15.06 7.23 3.48
C GLY A 329 -15.03 7.32 1.95
N ASN A 330 -15.39 8.49 1.40
CA ASN A 330 -15.36 8.76 -0.05
C ASN A 330 -14.78 10.14 -0.32
N THR A 331 -13.49 10.16 -0.65
CA THR A 331 -12.75 11.40 -0.90
C THR A 331 -13.25 12.13 -2.14
N ASP A 332 -13.65 11.43 -3.19
CA ASP A 332 -14.12 12.05 -4.43
C ASP A 332 -15.43 12.82 -4.21
N LEU A 333 -16.31 12.29 -3.34
CA LEU A 333 -17.55 12.95 -2.98
C LEU A 333 -17.31 14.21 -2.12
N TYR A 334 -16.43 14.14 -1.13
CA TYR A 334 -16.23 15.20 -0.13
C TYR A 334 -15.27 16.29 -0.59
N ALA A 335 -14.27 15.98 -1.41
CA ALA A 335 -13.23 16.91 -1.77
C ALA A 335 -13.72 18.22 -2.43
N PRO A 336 -14.74 18.24 -3.31
CA PRO A 336 -15.26 19.48 -3.85
C PRO A 336 -15.85 20.39 -2.76
N TYR A 337 -16.58 19.81 -1.80
CA TYR A 337 -17.16 20.56 -0.68
C TYR A 337 -16.06 21.09 0.25
N ILE A 338 -15.10 20.25 0.63
CA ILE A 338 -13.97 20.63 1.49
C ILE A 338 -13.18 21.75 0.82
N LYS A 339 -12.79 21.62 -0.45
CA LYS A 339 -12.04 22.65 -1.17
C LYS A 339 -12.81 23.99 -1.23
N SER A 340 -14.10 23.94 -1.55
CA SER A 340 -14.94 25.15 -1.67
C SER A 340 -15.12 25.83 -0.32
N VAL A 341 -15.44 25.07 0.73
CA VAL A 341 -15.69 25.62 2.07
C VAL A 341 -14.38 26.12 2.69
N PHE A 342 -13.33 25.30 2.69
CA PHE A 342 -12.06 25.65 3.35
C PHE A 342 -11.40 26.88 2.70
N SER A 343 -11.51 27.01 1.37
CA SER A 343 -11.06 28.23 0.70
C SER A 343 -11.79 29.51 1.19
N LYS A 344 -13.09 29.42 1.54
CA LYS A 344 -13.86 30.55 2.09
C LYS A 344 -13.42 30.93 3.51
N TYR A 345 -12.87 29.98 4.24
CA TYR A 345 -12.42 30.16 5.63
C TYR A 345 -10.89 30.32 5.74
N ASP A 346 -10.18 30.46 4.61
CA ASP A 346 -8.71 30.56 4.54
C ASP A 346 -7.99 29.39 5.26
N ILE A 347 -8.59 28.19 5.23
CA ILE A 347 -8.01 26.98 5.80
C ILE A 347 -7.22 26.26 4.71
N PRO A 348 -5.87 26.15 4.84
CA PRO A 348 -5.06 25.39 3.90
C PRO A 348 -5.40 23.91 4.01
N VAL A 349 -5.68 23.26 2.88
CA VAL A 349 -5.98 21.84 2.82
C VAL A 349 -5.10 21.14 1.78
N PHE A 350 -4.50 20.03 2.17
CA PHE A 350 -3.84 19.11 1.26
C PHE A 350 -4.78 17.93 0.95
N THR A 351 -4.98 17.65 -0.33
CA THR A 351 -5.73 16.48 -0.82
C THR A 351 -4.90 15.78 -1.89
N ASP A 352 -4.71 14.46 -1.78
CA ASP A 352 -4.01 13.65 -2.79
C ASP A 352 -4.95 13.21 -3.94
N LEU A 353 -5.78 14.13 -4.42
CA LEU A 353 -6.66 13.90 -5.56
C LEU A 353 -5.94 14.22 -6.86
N LYS A 354 -5.86 13.22 -7.72
CA LYS A 354 -5.36 13.39 -9.09
C LYS A 354 -6.52 13.76 -10.00
N LEU A 355 -6.56 15.00 -10.41
CA LEU A 355 -7.52 15.43 -11.43
C LEU A 355 -7.01 15.02 -12.82
N PRO A 356 -7.89 14.49 -13.71
CA PRO A 356 -7.55 14.29 -15.11
C PRO A 356 -7.13 15.60 -15.76
N LEU A 357 -6.11 15.56 -16.62
CA LEU A 357 -5.66 16.76 -17.32
C LEU A 357 -6.77 17.40 -18.17
N SER A 358 -7.70 16.56 -18.66
CA SER A 358 -8.90 16.99 -19.40
C SER A 358 -9.88 17.86 -18.60
N GLU A 359 -9.78 17.85 -17.27
CA GLU A 359 -10.58 18.71 -16.37
C GLU A 359 -9.86 20.03 -16.04
N HIS A 360 -8.64 20.21 -16.50
CA HIS A 360 -7.91 21.44 -16.31
C HIS A 360 -8.29 22.45 -17.41
N PRO A 361 -8.52 23.75 -17.07
CA PRO A 361 -8.92 24.77 -18.06
C PRO A 361 -7.95 24.96 -19.23
N ALA A 362 -6.72 24.45 -19.13
CA ALA A 362 -5.70 24.47 -20.19
C ALA A 362 -5.52 23.12 -20.90
N GLY A 363 -6.41 22.13 -20.60
CA GLY A 363 -6.38 20.80 -21.21
C GLY A 363 -7.28 20.66 -22.42
#